data_4e8340feebcc6ccfcf613166f99f6178
#
_entry.id   4e8340feebcc6ccfcf613166f99f6178
#
_cell.length_a   1.000
_cell.length_b   1.000
_cell.length_c   1.000
_cell.angle_alpha   90.00
_cell.angle_beta   90.00
_cell.angle_gamma   90.00
#
_symmetry.space_group_name_H-M   'P 1'
#
loop_
_entity.id
_entity.type
_entity.pdbx_description
1 polymer ?
#
loop_
_entity_poly.entity_id
_entity_poly.type
_entity_poly.pdbx_seq_one_letter_code
_entity_poly.pdbx_strand_id
1 'polypeptide(L)'
;KQLNQGVTHLMKKNKIAVHMGDGRLTAPGTLVVKADAGETELTAPNIIIATGARARDLPFAPADGQRIWTYRHAMVPPAMPTKLLVIGSGAIGIEFASFYNDMGAEVTVVEMMDRIVPVEDGDVSAFLEKALVKQGMTILTGAGVESLQADAGGVTAAIKDRDGTVRTDSFSHCIVAIGIVPNTEGIGLEALGIQTVRGHIQTDGLCRTNVPGIWAIGDVTAPPWLAHKASHEGVIAAEAIAGGHPHAMDPRNIPGCTYCHPQVASVGLTEGKAREAGHDV
;
A
#
# COMPACT_ATOMS: atom_id res chain seq x y z
N LYS A 1 11.96 -17.08 1.66
CA LYS A 1 11.99 -18.33 2.45
C LYS A 1 12.69 -18.14 3.79
N GLN A 2 13.92 -17.60 3.81
CA GLN A 2 14.73 -17.40 5.03
C GLN A 2 14.08 -16.44 6.04
N LEU A 3 13.56 -15.30 5.60
CA LEU A 3 12.85 -14.33 6.46
C LEU A 3 11.61 -14.94 7.12
N ASN A 4 10.83 -15.71 6.37
CA ASN A 4 9.65 -16.40 6.90
C ASN A 4 10.03 -17.42 7.99
N GLN A 5 11.13 -18.17 7.79
CA GLN A 5 11.69 -19.07 8.82
C GLN A 5 12.12 -18.30 10.07
N GLY A 6 12.69 -17.08 9.90
CA GLY A 6 13.04 -16.20 11.02
C GLY A 6 11.82 -15.82 11.87
N VAL A 7 10.71 -15.44 11.24
CA VAL A 7 9.45 -15.14 11.95
C VAL A 7 8.94 -16.38 12.69
N THR A 8 8.91 -17.55 12.04
CA THR A 8 8.51 -18.81 12.69
C THR A 8 9.38 -19.14 13.92
N HIS A 9 10.70 -18.90 13.82
CA HIS A 9 11.61 -19.08 14.95
C HIS A 9 11.27 -18.14 16.12
N LEU A 10 10.98 -16.86 15.83
CA LEU A 10 10.61 -15.87 16.84
C LEU A 10 9.31 -16.24 17.55
N MET A 11 8.29 -16.72 16.82
CA MET A 11 7.04 -17.18 17.41
C MET A 11 7.31 -18.33 18.40
N LYS A 12 8.07 -19.35 17.99
CA LYS A 12 8.46 -20.49 18.87
C LYS A 12 9.27 -20.05 20.07
N LYS A 13 10.29 -19.19 19.86
CA LYS A 13 11.17 -18.68 20.92
C LYS A 13 10.37 -17.95 22.00
N ASN A 14 9.37 -17.16 21.59
CA ASN A 14 8.56 -16.37 22.51
C ASN A 14 7.29 -17.11 22.97
N LYS A 15 7.12 -18.40 22.63
CA LYS A 15 5.96 -19.23 22.99
C LYS A 15 4.63 -18.66 22.55
N ILE A 16 4.63 -18.03 21.36
CA ILE A 16 3.43 -17.47 20.74
C ILE A 16 2.72 -18.57 19.95
N ALA A 17 1.46 -18.85 20.29
CA ALA A 17 0.63 -19.78 19.53
C ALA A 17 0.26 -19.14 18.18
N VAL A 18 0.39 -19.93 17.11
CA VAL A 18 0.01 -19.49 15.75
C VAL A 18 -1.14 -20.37 15.26
N HIS A 19 -2.26 -19.73 14.96
CA HIS A 19 -3.43 -20.36 14.38
C HIS A 19 -3.55 -19.93 12.92
N MET A 20 -3.47 -20.89 12.00
CA MET A 20 -3.60 -20.65 10.57
C MET A 20 -5.05 -20.74 10.14
N GLY A 21 -5.55 -19.75 9.42
CA GLY A 21 -6.93 -19.71 8.94
C GLY A 21 -7.45 -18.28 8.78
N ASP A 22 -8.74 -18.17 8.47
CA ASP A 22 -9.45 -16.90 8.35
C ASP A 22 -10.01 -16.49 9.71
N GLY A 23 -9.51 -15.39 10.25
CA GLY A 23 -9.93 -14.86 11.56
C GLY A 23 -11.12 -13.92 11.44
N ARG A 24 -12.14 -14.09 12.28
CA ARG A 24 -13.31 -13.22 12.36
C ARG A 24 -13.71 -12.92 13.80
N LEU A 25 -13.89 -11.64 14.10
CA LEU A 25 -14.43 -11.20 15.39
C LEU A 25 -15.93 -11.56 15.47
N THR A 26 -16.35 -12.17 16.58
CA THR A 26 -17.75 -12.57 16.81
C THR A 26 -18.38 -11.84 17.98
N ALA A 27 -17.56 -11.44 18.96
CA ALA A 27 -17.95 -10.60 20.09
C ALA A 27 -16.73 -9.81 20.57
N PRO A 28 -16.86 -8.76 21.40
CA PRO A 28 -15.74 -8.15 22.08
C PRO A 28 -14.94 -9.21 22.87
N GLY A 29 -13.64 -9.30 22.61
CA GLY A 29 -12.78 -10.31 23.23
C GLY A 29 -12.89 -11.72 22.64
N THR A 30 -13.65 -11.94 21.57
CA THR A 30 -13.81 -13.27 20.94
C THR A 30 -13.51 -13.25 19.46
N LEU A 31 -12.66 -14.18 19.04
CA LEU A 31 -12.23 -14.39 17.66
C LEU A 31 -12.46 -15.85 17.27
N VAL A 32 -13.06 -16.10 16.12
CA VAL A 32 -13.14 -17.43 15.51
C VAL A 32 -12.14 -17.51 14.37
N VAL A 33 -11.31 -18.54 14.36
CA VAL A 33 -10.39 -18.87 13.27
C VAL A 33 -10.95 -20.07 12.51
N LYS A 34 -11.29 -19.88 11.25
CA LYS A 34 -11.72 -20.93 10.34
C LYS A 34 -10.53 -21.44 9.53
N ALA A 35 -10.24 -22.71 9.70
CA ALA A 35 -9.20 -23.44 8.97
C ALA A 35 -9.81 -24.65 8.23
N ASP A 36 -9.04 -25.30 7.37
CA ASP A 36 -9.50 -26.53 6.67
C ASP A 36 -9.93 -27.65 7.64
N ALA A 37 -9.31 -27.71 8.81
CA ALA A 37 -9.59 -28.69 9.85
C ALA A 37 -10.84 -28.36 10.71
N GLY A 38 -11.46 -27.20 10.52
CA GLY A 38 -12.61 -26.75 11.30
C GLY A 38 -12.42 -25.36 11.90
N GLU A 39 -13.32 -24.96 12.79
CA GLU A 39 -13.31 -23.67 13.47
C GLU A 39 -12.75 -23.79 14.89
N THR A 40 -11.95 -22.80 15.29
CA THR A 40 -11.40 -22.65 16.64
C THR A 40 -11.81 -21.30 17.20
N GLU A 41 -12.48 -21.30 18.35
CA GLU A 41 -12.79 -20.07 19.08
C GLU A 41 -11.60 -19.72 20.00
N LEU A 42 -11.20 -18.46 19.97
CA LEU A 42 -10.16 -17.88 20.81
C LEU A 42 -10.74 -16.70 21.59
N THR A 43 -10.38 -16.61 22.85
CA THR A 43 -10.79 -15.48 23.70
C THR A 43 -9.59 -14.75 24.26
N ALA A 44 -9.64 -13.42 24.26
CA ALA A 44 -8.61 -12.58 24.85
C ALA A 44 -9.22 -11.23 25.28
N PRO A 45 -8.77 -10.63 26.38
CA PRO A 45 -9.23 -9.32 26.81
C PRO A 45 -8.82 -8.19 25.83
N ASN A 46 -7.79 -8.42 25.02
CA ASN A 46 -7.31 -7.49 24.00
C ASN A 46 -7.06 -8.22 22.69
N ILE A 47 -7.52 -7.65 21.59
CA ILE A 47 -7.33 -8.15 20.23
C ILE A 47 -6.76 -7.03 19.39
N ILE A 48 -5.66 -7.28 18.68
CA ILE A 48 -5.04 -6.33 17.73
C ILE A 48 -5.38 -6.78 16.32
N ILE A 49 -6.03 -5.92 15.54
CA ILE A 49 -6.31 -6.13 14.12
C ILE A 49 -5.11 -5.59 13.33
N ALA A 50 -4.42 -6.47 12.61
CA ALA A 50 -3.24 -6.15 11.81
C ALA A 50 -3.33 -6.80 10.42
N THR A 51 -4.53 -6.79 9.81
CA THR A 51 -4.86 -7.48 8.57
C THR A 51 -4.25 -6.81 7.33
N GLY A 52 -3.68 -5.60 7.49
CA GLY A 52 -2.99 -4.90 6.42
C GLY A 52 -3.90 -4.44 5.28
N ALA A 53 -3.34 -4.37 4.09
CA ALA A 53 -4.03 -3.93 2.89
C ALA A 53 -3.58 -4.74 1.67
N ARG A 54 -4.30 -4.59 0.58
CA ARG A 54 -4.00 -5.20 -0.73
C ARG A 54 -3.98 -4.14 -1.82
N ALA A 55 -3.38 -4.47 -2.97
CA ALA A 55 -3.43 -3.59 -4.13
C ALA A 55 -4.88 -3.33 -4.56
N ARG A 56 -5.13 -2.12 -5.02
CA ARG A 56 -6.38 -1.75 -5.70
C ARG A 56 -6.31 -2.20 -7.14
N ASP A 57 -7.29 -2.95 -7.59
CA ASP A 57 -7.45 -3.34 -8.98
C ASP A 57 -8.19 -2.26 -9.80
N LEU A 58 -7.96 -2.30 -11.11
CA LEU A 58 -8.81 -1.58 -12.05
C LEU A 58 -10.13 -2.37 -12.23
N PRO A 59 -11.30 -1.76 -12.03
CA PRO A 59 -12.58 -2.49 -12.11
C PRO A 59 -12.84 -3.14 -13.47
N PHE A 60 -12.32 -2.54 -14.54
CA PHE A 60 -12.49 -3.00 -15.92
C PHE A 60 -11.35 -3.93 -16.41
N ALA A 61 -10.26 -4.06 -15.63
CA ALA A 61 -9.10 -4.88 -15.98
C ALA A 61 -8.37 -5.33 -14.71
N PRO A 62 -8.94 -6.29 -13.95
CA PRO A 62 -8.30 -6.82 -12.74
C PRO A 62 -6.99 -7.51 -13.09
N ALA A 63 -6.07 -7.52 -12.13
CA ALA A 63 -4.77 -8.18 -12.30
C ALA A 63 -4.95 -9.69 -12.49
N ASP A 64 -4.37 -10.22 -13.56
CA ASP A 64 -4.40 -11.65 -13.93
C ASP A 64 -3.15 -12.41 -13.46
N GLY A 65 -2.13 -11.69 -12.99
CA GLY A 65 -0.84 -12.24 -12.57
C GLY A 65 0.05 -12.73 -13.71
N GLN A 66 -0.41 -12.65 -14.96
CA GLN A 66 0.33 -13.04 -16.15
C GLN A 66 0.81 -11.83 -16.94
N ARG A 67 -0.11 -10.95 -17.35
CA ARG A 67 0.16 -9.76 -18.15
C ARG A 67 -0.16 -8.47 -17.39
N ILE A 68 -1.20 -8.49 -16.57
CA ILE A 68 -1.58 -7.38 -15.71
C ILE A 68 -1.19 -7.74 -14.27
N TRP A 69 -0.31 -6.97 -13.69
CA TRP A 69 0.31 -7.22 -12.40
C TRP A 69 -0.11 -6.20 -11.34
N THR A 70 -0.20 -6.66 -10.12
CA THR A 70 -0.05 -5.81 -8.94
C THR A 70 1.39 -5.89 -8.44
N TYR A 71 1.72 -5.16 -7.37
CA TYR A 71 3.04 -5.22 -6.72
C TYR A 71 3.46 -6.66 -6.36
N ARG A 72 2.52 -7.54 -6.01
CA ARG A 72 2.81 -8.94 -5.65
C ARG A 72 3.44 -9.72 -6.81
N HIS A 73 2.88 -9.55 -8.00
CA HIS A 73 3.39 -10.19 -9.21
C HIS A 73 4.68 -9.51 -9.68
N ALA A 74 4.73 -8.17 -9.59
CA ALA A 74 5.90 -7.40 -9.99
C ALA A 74 7.15 -7.68 -9.13
N MET A 75 7.00 -8.06 -7.86
CA MET A 75 8.13 -8.47 -7.01
C MET A 75 8.73 -9.84 -7.39
N VAL A 76 7.95 -10.73 -8.00
CA VAL A 76 8.39 -12.07 -8.42
C VAL A 76 7.80 -12.34 -9.80
N PRO A 77 8.28 -11.65 -10.83
CA PRO A 77 7.68 -11.70 -12.16
C PRO A 77 7.90 -13.08 -12.80
N PRO A 78 6.90 -13.61 -13.49
CA PRO A 78 7.05 -14.87 -14.24
C PRO A 78 7.99 -14.72 -15.45
N ALA A 79 8.13 -13.49 -15.97
CA ALA A 79 9.04 -13.15 -17.07
C ALA A 79 9.44 -11.68 -16.95
N MET A 80 10.61 -11.32 -17.49
CA MET A 80 11.04 -9.92 -17.57
C MET A 80 10.23 -9.18 -18.64
N PRO A 81 9.61 -8.02 -18.30
CA PRO A 81 8.93 -7.20 -19.29
C PRO A 81 9.96 -6.56 -20.23
N THR A 82 9.62 -6.48 -21.51
CA THR A 82 10.41 -5.73 -22.50
C THR A 82 9.88 -4.31 -22.69
N LYS A 83 8.57 -4.14 -22.69
CA LYS A 83 7.87 -2.85 -22.71
C LYS A 83 6.79 -2.86 -21.62
N LEU A 84 6.93 -2.02 -20.63
CA LEU A 84 6.13 -2.01 -19.40
C LEU A 84 5.26 -0.75 -19.31
N LEU A 85 3.97 -0.95 -19.10
CA LEU A 85 3.06 0.11 -18.67
C LEU A 85 2.97 0.11 -17.14
N VAL A 86 3.12 1.26 -16.52
CA VAL A 86 2.86 1.46 -15.08
C VAL A 86 1.72 2.46 -14.93
N ILE A 87 0.62 2.04 -14.32
CA ILE A 87 -0.56 2.88 -14.07
C ILE A 87 -0.54 3.33 -12.62
N GLY A 88 -0.38 4.64 -12.41
CA GLY A 88 -0.18 5.29 -11.13
C GLY A 88 1.29 5.57 -10.84
N SER A 89 1.58 6.78 -10.39
CA SER A 89 2.93 7.30 -10.12
C SER A 89 3.19 7.61 -8.65
N GLY A 90 2.44 7.02 -7.74
CA GLY A 90 2.80 7.01 -6.32
C GLY A 90 4.10 6.23 -6.08
N ALA A 91 4.57 6.17 -4.83
CA ALA A 91 5.83 5.49 -4.48
C ALA A 91 5.95 4.09 -5.12
N ILE A 92 4.92 3.25 -4.99
CA ILE A 92 4.90 1.89 -5.55
C ILE A 92 5.12 1.91 -7.07
N GLY A 93 4.38 2.75 -7.80
CA GLY A 93 4.49 2.81 -9.26
C GLY A 93 5.86 3.29 -9.73
N ILE A 94 6.40 4.33 -9.09
CA ILE A 94 7.71 4.89 -9.43
C ILE A 94 8.85 3.95 -9.06
N GLU A 95 8.78 3.24 -7.94
CA GLU A 95 9.79 2.24 -7.55
C GLU A 95 9.87 1.11 -8.58
N PHE A 96 8.74 0.53 -8.99
CA PHE A 96 8.74 -0.49 -10.04
C PHE A 96 9.13 0.06 -11.41
N ALA A 97 8.69 1.27 -11.77
CA ALA A 97 9.10 1.92 -13.01
C ALA A 97 10.63 2.08 -13.07
N SER A 98 11.25 2.62 -12.00
CA SER A 98 12.69 2.78 -11.89
C SER A 98 13.42 1.44 -11.96
N PHE A 99 12.98 0.46 -11.15
CA PHE A 99 13.58 -0.88 -11.12
C PHE A 99 13.58 -1.56 -12.49
N TYR A 100 12.43 -1.60 -13.17
CA TYR A 100 12.33 -2.27 -14.46
C TYR A 100 13.04 -1.51 -15.59
N ASN A 101 13.08 -0.17 -15.51
CA ASN A 101 13.89 0.62 -16.43
C ASN A 101 15.38 0.31 -16.28
N ASP A 102 15.89 0.22 -15.04
CA ASP A 102 17.28 -0.16 -14.76
C ASP A 102 17.58 -1.60 -15.23
N MET A 103 16.57 -2.47 -15.24
CA MET A 103 16.68 -3.84 -15.77
C MET A 103 16.55 -3.92 -17.29
N GLY A 104 16.38 -2.79 -17.99
CA GLY A 104 16.38 -2.69 -19.44
C GLY A 104 15.01 -2.74 -20.11
N ALA A 105 13.91 -2.64 -19.36
CA ALA A 105 12.58 -2.49 -19.94
C ALA A 105 12.36 -1.06 -20.47
N GLU A 106 11.65 -0.92 -21.59
CA GLU A 106 11.05 0.35 -22.01
C GLU A 106 9.86 0.64 -21.09
N VAL A 107 9.89 1.72 -20.33
CA VAL A 107 8.87 2.02 -19.32
C VAL A 107 8.04 3.25 -19.70
N THR A 108 6.72 3.08 -19.65
CA THR A 108 5.74 4.19 -19.73
C THR A 108 4.95 4.24 -18.43
N VAL A 109 4.94 5.41 -17.78
CA VAL A 109 4.14 5.70 -16.58
C VAL A 109 2.96 6.59 -16.98
N VAL A 110 1.75 6.20 -16.55
CA VAL A 110 0.52 6.99 -16.75
C VAL A 110 -0.02 7.41 -15.40
N GLU A 111 -0.21 8.72 -15.21
CA GLU A 111 -0.68 9.33 -13.98
C GLU A 111 -1.83 10.30 -14.25
N MET A 112 -2.94 10.14 -13.52
CA MET A 112 -4.11 11.01 -13.64
C MET A 112 -3.90 12.39 -13.02
N MET A 113 -3.04 12.50 -12.02
CA MET A 113 -2.68 13.77 -11.41
C MET A 113 -1.77 14.57 -12.35
N ASP A 114 -1.60 15.85 -12.05
CA ASP A 114 -0.79 16.77 -12.85
C ASP A 114 0.73 16.58 -12.67
N ARG A 115 1.14 15.74 -11.73
CA ARG A 115 2.55 15.44 -11.40
C ARG A 115 2.71 14.03 -10.83
N ILE A 116 3.92 13.48 -10.93
CA ILE A 116 4.29 12.22 -10.29
C ILE A 116 4.54 12.40 -8.79
N VAL A 117 4.56 11.32 -8.01
CA VAL A 117 4.72 11.32 -6.54
C VAL A 117 3.95 12.48 -5.88
N PRO A 118 2.64 12.60 -6.08
CA PRO A 118 1.86 13.80 -5.78
C PRO A 118 1.80 14.17 -4.29
N VAL A 119 2.26 13.30 -3.41
CA VAL A 119 2.37 13.54 -1.97
C VAL A 119 3.58 14.38 -1.59
N GLU A 120 4.57 14.47 -2.46
CA GLU A 120 5.80 15.23 -2.27
C GLU A 120 5.62 16.70 -2.68
N ASP A 121 6.62 17.54 -2.39
CA ASP A 121 6.66 18.91 -2.89
C ASP A 121 6.70 18.97 -4.41
N GLY A 122 6.11 20.02 -4.99
CA GLY A 122 6.06 20.19 -6.43
C GLY A 122 7.44 20.22 -7.09
N ASP A 123 8.40 20.86 -6.46
CA ASP A 123 9.78 20.94 -6.94
C ASP A 123 10.48 19.57 -6.91
N VAL A 124 10.21 18.76 -5.89
CA VAL A 124 10.71 17.38 -5.79
C VAL A 124 10.12 16.52 -6.90
N SER A 125 8.80 16.62 -7.12
CA SER A 125 8.11 15.92 -8.21
C SER A 125 8.69 16.29 -9.57
N ALA A 126 8.86 17.59 -9.86
CA ALA A 126 9.40 18.07 -11.12
C ALA A 126 10.86 17.66 -11.34
N PHE A 127 11.66 17.68 -10.27
CA PHE A 127 13.05 17.21 -10.33
C PHE A 127 13.13 15.72 -10.66
N LEU A 128 12.32 14.90 -9.95
CA LEU A 128 12.28 13.46 -10.17
C LEU A 128 11.81 13.11 -11.58
N GLU A 129 10.72 13.72 -12.05
CA GLU A 129 10.18 13.51 -13.39
C GLU A 129 11.24 13.76 -14.45
N LYS A 130 11.94 14.90 -14.37
CA LYS A 130 13.02 15.25 -15.27
C LYS A 130 14.16 14.22 -15.25
N ALA A 131 14.50 13.70 -14.06
CA ALA A 131 15.54 12.68 -13.92
C ALA A 131 15.12 11.35 -14.57
N LEU A 132 13.89 10.91 -14.36
CA LEU A 132 13.36 9.66 -14.91
C LEU A 132 13.21 9.73 -16.44
N VAL A 133 12.73 10.86 -16.98
CA VAL A 133 12.66 11.10 -18.43
C VAL A 133 14.06 11.07 -19.05
N LYS A 134 15.07 11.66 -18.38
CA LYS A 134 16.48 11.60 -18.84
C LYS A 134 17.02 10.16 -18.87
N GLN A 135 16.49 9.26 -18.05
CA GLN A 135 16.83 7.83 -18.05
C GLN A 135 16.08 7.04 -19.11
N GLY A 136 15.24 7.68 -19.93
CA GLY A 136 14.55 7.06 -21.06
C GLY A 136 13.10 6.66 -20.78
N MET A 137 12.54 6.96 -19.60
CA MET A 137 11.14 6.67 -19.31
C MET A 137 10.22 7.65 -20.02
N THR A 138 9.07 7.17 -20.46
CA THR A 138 7.95 8.00 -20.89
C THR A 138 7.02 8.24 -19.70
N ILE A 139 6.78 9.51 -19.36
CA ILE A 139 5.89 9.90 -18.24
C ILE A 139 4.76 10.75 -18.79
N LEU A 140 3.53 10.33 -18.49
CA LEU A 140 2.29 10.95 -18.97
C LEU A 140 1.47 11.38 -17.75
N THR A 141 1.55 12.64 -17.39
CA THR A 141 0.77 13.25 -16.31
C THR A 141 -0.51 13.88 -16.83
N GLY A 142 -1.56 13.95 -16.00
CA GLY A 142 -2.89 14.36 -16.42
C GLY A 142 -3.52 13.39 -17.42
N ALA A 143 -3.02 12.17 -17.50
CA ALA A 143 -3.42 11.13 -18.44
C ALA A 143 -4.08 9.95 -17.71
N GLY A 144 -4.98 9.26 -18.39
CA GLY A 144 -5.71 8.11 -17.83
C GLY A 144 -5.78 6.94 -18.80
N VAL A 145 -5.88 5.72 -18.27
CA VAL A 145 -6.13 4.52 -19.07
C VAL A 145 -7.63 4.28 -19.14
N GLU A 146 -8.20 4.35 -20.34
CA GLU A 146 -9.64 4.14 -20.58
C GLU A 146 -9.99 2.66 -20.78
N SER A 147 -9.08 1.92 -21.40
CA SER A 147 -9.24 0.46 -21.55
C SER A 147 -7.90 -0.25 -21.48
N LEU A 148 -7.93 -1.49 -21.02
CA LEU A 148 -6.79 -2.36 -20.92
C LEU A 148 -7.22 -3.78 -21.29
N GLN A 149 -6.58 -4.37 -22.29
CA GLN A 149 -6.87 -5.71 -22.75
C GLN A 149 -5.57 -6.54 -22.75
N ALA A 150 -5.62 -7.72 -22.15
CA ALA A 150 -4.50 -8.64 -22.11
C ALA A 150 -4.79 -9.87 -22.94
N ASP A 151 -3.80 -10.33 -23.70
CA ASP A 151 -3.83 -11.58 -24.44
C ASP A 151 -2.47 -12.30 -24.37
N ALA A 152 -2.31 -13.37 -25.15
CA ALA A 152 -1.05 -14.11 -25.20
C ALA A 152 0.14 -13.27 -25.72
N GLY A 153 -0.11 -12.24 -26.53
CA GLY A 153 0.90 -11.36 -27.11
C GLY A 153 1.35 -10.23 -26.18
N GLY A 154 0.51 -9.84 -25.22
CA GLY A 154 0.84 -8.72 -24.33
C GLY A 154 -0.39 -7.99 -23.77
N VAL A 155 -0.26 -6.69 -23.65
CA VAL A 155 -1.30 -5.78 -23.14
C VAL A 155 -1.49 -4.64 -24.13
N THR A 156 -2.73 -4.39 -24.54
CA THR A 156 -3.11 -3.22 -25.33
C THR A 156 -3.86 -2.24 -24.45
N ALA A 157 -3.40 -0.99 -24.39
CA ALA A 157 -3.99 0.07 -23.57
C ALA A 157 -4.46 1.23 -24.44
N ALA A 158 -5.69 1.72 -24.21
CA ALA A 158 -6.14 3.01 -24.69
C ALA A 158 -5.83 4.06 -23.61
N ILE A 159 -4.96 4.99 -23.92
CA ILE A 159 -4.49 6.04 -23.02
C ILE A 159 -5.04 7.37 -23.51
N LYS A 160 -5.75 8.07 -22.65
CA LYS A 160 -6.25 9.43 -22.88
C LYS A 160 -5.28 10.42 -22.28
N ASP A 161 -4.67 11.22 -23.12
CA ASP A 161 -3.75 12.28 -22.73
C ASP A 161 -4.49 13.49 -22.14
N ARG A 162 -3.74 14.41 -21.54
CA ARG A 162 -4.24 15.64 -20.90
C ARG A 162 -5.09 16.51 -21.82
N ASP A 163 -4.79 16.52 -23.13
CA ASP A 163 -5.55 17.28 -24.14
C ASP A 163 -6.82 16.57 -24.62
N GLY A 164 -7.10 15.37 -24.09
CA GLY A 164 -8.23 14.53 -24.46
C GLY A 164 -7.99 13.60 -25.64
N THR A 165 -6.82 13.64 -26.27
CA THR A 165 -6.44 12.73 -27.35
C THR A 165 -6.32 11.31 -26.79
N VAL A 166 -6.97 10.36 -27.44
CA VAL A 166 -6.86 8.93 -27.09
C VAL A 166 -5.93 8.24 -28.08
N ARG A 167 -4.89 7.59 -27.54
CA ARG A 167 -3.97 6.76 -28.30
C ARG A 167 -4.01 5.32 -27.81
N THR A 168 -3.82 4.39 -28.73
CA THR A 168 -3.70 2.96 -28.39
C THR A 168 -2.24 2.56 -28.50
N ASP A 169 -1.71 1.95 -27.46
CA ASP A 169 -0.33 1.47 -27.40
C ASP A 169 -0.29 0.03 -26.89
N SER A 170 0.76 -0.71 -27.27
CA SER A 170 0.95 -2.10 -26.89
C SER A 170 2.16 -2.26 -25.98
N PHE A 171 2.02 -3.10 -24.97
CA PHE A 171 3.03 -3.38 -23.95
C PHE A 171 3.18 -4.88 -23.77
N SER A 172 4.32 -5.33 -23.28
CA SER A 172 4.48 -6.74 -22.90
C SER A 172 3.73 -7.07 -21.60
N HIS A 173 3.72 -6.11 -20.65
CA HIS A 173 3.09 -6.23 -19.34
C HIS A 173 2.60 -4.87 -18.84
N CYS A 174 1.72 -4.93 -17.84
CA CYS A 174 1.22 -3.74 -17.14
C CYS A 174 1.31 -3.94 -15.62
N ILE A 175 1.74 -2.92 -14.88
CA ILE A 175 1.63 -2.86 -13.42
C ILE A 175 0.53 -1.85 -13.05
N VAL A 176 -0.43 -2.30 -12.25
CA VAL A 176 -1.47 -1.46 -11.65
C VAL A 176 -1.03 -1.03 -10.26
N ALA A 177 -0.73 0.27 -10.09
CA ALA A 177 -0.21 0.88 -8.87
C ALA A 177 -1.06 2.09 -8.41
N ILE A 178 -2.39 1.96 -8.49
CA ILE A 178 -3.38 3.03 -8.22
C ILE A 178 -3.81 3.12 -6.75
N GLY A 179 -2.98 2.63 -5.84
CA GLY A 179 -3.21 2.65 -4.41
C GLY A 179 -3.57 1.29 -3.82
N ILE A 180 -4.01 1.31 -2.57
CA ILE A 180 -4.32 0.13 -1.78
C ILE A 180 -5.75 0.15 -1.24
N VAL A 181 -6.23 -1.01 -0.79
CA VAL A 181 -7.52 -1.21 -0.13
C VAL A 181 -7.27 -1.96 1.19
N PRO A 182 -7.73 -1.45 2.34
CA PRO A 182 -7.55 -2.12 3.61
C PRO A 182 -8.31 -3.46 3.64
N ASN A 183 -7.77 -4.45 4.33
CA ASN A 183 -8.40 -5.77 4.46
C ASN A 183 -9.33 -5.78 5.68
N THR A 184 -10.51 -5.24 5.49
CA THR A 184 -11.54 -5.06 6.55
C THR A 184 -12.81 -5.87 6.30
N GLU A 185 -12.98 -6.41 5.11
CA GLU A 185 -14.20 -7.15 4.76
C GLU A 185 -14.25 -8.53 5.44
N GLY A 186 -15.41 -8.88 5.93
CA GLY A 186 -15.69 -10.23 6.46
C GLY A 186 -15.06 -10.57 7.81
N ILE A 187 -14.30 -9.65 8.41
CA ILE A 187 -13.62 -9.89 9.69
C ILE A 187 -14.45 -9.50 10.93
N GLY A 188 -15.72 -9.10 10.73
CA GLY A 188 -16.69 -8.89 11.81
C GLY A 188 -16.73 -7.47 12.38
N LEU A 189 -16.20 -6.46 11.68
CA LEU A 189 -16.13 -5.08 12.17
C LEU A 189 -17.51 -4.46 12.37
N GLU A 190 -18.41 -4.64 11.40
CA GLU A 190 -19.74 -4.06 11.38
C GLU A 190 -20.61 -4.58 12.54
N ALA A 191 -20.50 -5.88 12.82
CA ALA A 191 -21.25 -6.53 13.90
C ALA A 191 -20.86 -6.00 15.29
N LEU A 192 -19.62 -5.52 15.44
CA LEU A 192 -19.10 -4.93 16.67
C LEU A 192 -19.19 -3.40 16.69
N GLY A 193 -19.66 -2.77 15.63
CA GLY A 193 -19.75 -1.32 15.51
C GLY A 193 -18.37 -0.64 15.47
N ILE A 194 -17.33 -1.33 14.97
CA ILE A 194 -16.00 -0.75 14.80
C ILE A 194 -16.04 0.28 13.67
N GLN A 195 -15.64 1.51 13.98
CA GLN A 195 -15.70 2.62 13.04
C GLN A 195 -14.63 2.55 11.97
N THR A 196 -15.04 2.82 10.73
CA THR A 196 -14.13 2.91 9.59
C THR A 196 -14.37 4.20 8.80
N VAL A 197 -13.32 4.74 8.18
CA VAL A 197 -13.40 5.86 7.23
C VAL A 197 -12.69 5.43 5.94
N ARG A 198 -13.39 5.47 4.83
CA ARG A 198 -12.91 4.98 3.52
C ARG A 198 -12.39 3.53 3.61
N GLY A 199 -13.00 2.70 4.45
CA GLY A 199 -12.62 1.32 4.69
C GLY A 199 -11.52 1.13 5.76
N HIS A 200 -10.77 2.16 6.15
CA HIS A 200 -9.71 2.07 7.17
C HIS A 200 -10.29 2.17 8.58
N ILE A 201 -9.84 1.30 9.48
CA ILE A 201 -10.26 1.29 10.88
C ILE A 201 -9.76 2.58 11.55
N GLN A 202 -10.66 3.25 12.27
CA GLN A 202 -10.33 4.44 13.02
C GLN A 202 -9.72 4.08 14.37
N THR A 203 -8.62 4.74 14.71
CA THR A 203 -7.91 4.55 15.99
C THR A 203 -7.55 5.89 16.60
N ASP A 204 -7.38 5.89 17.92
CA ASP A 204 -6.74 7.00 18.64
C ASP A 204 -5.21 6.94 18.51
N GLY A 205 -4.51 7.90 19.11
CA GLY A 205 -3.05 7.96 19.11
C GLY A 205 -2.32 6.79 19.79
N LEU A 206 -3.06 5.94 20.51
CA LEU A 206 -2.55 4.71 21.14
C LEU A 206 -3.00 3.45 20.41
N CYS A 207 -3.54 3.58 19.21
CA CYS A 207 -4.05 2.48 18.36
C CYS A 207 -5.33 1.79 18.88
N ARG A 208 -6.09 2.43 19.80
CA ARG A 208 -7.38 1.91 20.26
C ARG A 208 -8.47 2.24 19.26
N THR A 209 -9.33 1.27 19.00
CA THR A 209 -10.59 1.53 18.28
C THR A 209 -11.64 2.13 19.21
N ASN A 210 -12.82 2.46 18.69
CA ASN A 210 -13.97 2.87 19.50
C ASN A 210 -14.57 1.73 20.34
N VAL A 211 -14.13 0.49 20.17
CA VAL A 211 -14.60 -0.68 20.91
C VAL A 211 -13.55 -1.08 21.95
N PRO A 212 -13.85 -1.05 23.26
CA PRO A 212 -12.89 -1.41 24.30
C PRO A 212 -12.31 -2.81 24.11
N GLY A 213 -10.99 -2.95 24.26
CA GLY A 213 -10.27 -4.20 24.06
C GLY A 213 -9.96 -4.53 22.59
N ILE A 214 -10.42 -3.72 21.63
CA ILE A 214 -10.07 -3.89 20.21
C ILE A 214 -9.15 -2.76 19.76
N TRP A 215 -8.05 -3.17 19.16
CA TRP A 215 -6.95 -2.32 18.68
C TRP A 215 -6.75 -2.54 17.18
N ALA A 216 -6.18 -1.57 16.48
CA ALA A 216 -5.81 -1.77 15.08
C ALA A 216 -4.51 -1.06 14.75
N ILE A 217 -3.66 -1.68 13.92
CA ILE A 217 -2.33 -1.19 13.55
C ILE A 217 -2.02 -1.47 12.07
N GLY A 218 -1.09 -0.72 11.52
CA GLY A 218 -0.55 -0.91 10.17
C GLY A 218 -1.51 -0.43 9.08
N ASP A 219 -1.41 -1.03 7.89
CA ASP A 219 -2.08 -0.53 6.68
C ASP A 219 -3.60 -0.67 6.69
N VAL A 220 -4.16 -1.40 7.64
CA VAL A 220 -5.61 -1.45 7.89
C VAL A 220 -6.14 -0.16 8.52
N THR A 221 -5.25 0.70 9.08
CA THR A 221 -5.55 1.99 9.67
C THR A 221 -5.26 3.14 8.70
N ALA A 222 -5.42 4.39 9.17
CA ALA A 222 -5.16 5.60 8.39
C ALA A 222 -3.68 5.70 7.90
N PRO A 223 -3.43 6.39 6.76
CA PRO A 223 -2.07 6.61 6.24
C PRO A 223 -1.19 7.41 7.22
N PRO A 224 0.16 7.41 7.01
CA PRO A 224 0.86 6.78 5.90
C PRO A 224 0.98 5.26 6.06
N TRP A 225 0.96 4.51 4.95
CA TRP A 225 1.03 3.04 4.94
C TRP A 225 2.48 2.61 4.76
N LEU A 226 3.18 2.46 5.89
CA LEU A 226 4.62 2.23 5.95
C LEU A 226 4.95 1.18 7.02
N ALA A 227 5.85 0.26 6.70
CA ALA A 227 6.21 -0.85 7.58
C ALA A 227 6.76 -0.39 8.94
N HIS A 228 7.56 0.69 8.97
CA HIS A 228 8.09 1.24 10.21
C HIS A 228 6.99 1.90 11.07
N LYS A 229 6.00 2.60 10.45
CA LYS A 229 4.82 3.07 11.17
C LYS A 229 4.10 1.90 11.85
N ALA A 230 3.79 0.85 11.10
CA ALA A 230 3.11 -0.34 11.62
C ALA A 230 3.89 -0.99 12.78
N SER A 231 5.23 -1.05 12.69
CA SER A 231 6.07 -1.59 13.74
C SER A 231 6.01 -0.75 15.02
N HIS A 232 6.06 0.59 14.91
CA HIS A 232 5.93 1.48 16.06
C HIS A 232 4.52 1.44 16.66
N GLU A 233 3.48 1.38 15.85
CA GLU A 233 2.10 1.20 16.32
C GLU A 233 1.95 -0.10 17.11
N GLY A 234 2.59 -1.19 16.64
CA GLY A 234 2.61 -2.47 17.34
C GLY A 234 3.24 -2.38 18.74
N VAL A 235 4.34 -1.64 18.88
CA VAL A 235 4.98 -1.39 20.18
C VAL A 235 4.08 -0.55 21.08
N ILE A 236 3.54 0.56 20.57
CA ILE A 236 2.63 1.44 21.30
C ILE A 236 1.40 0.67 21.82
N ALA A 237 0.76 -0.11 20.95
CA ALA A 237 -0.40 -0.92 21.32
C ALA A 237 -0.04 -1.94 22.40
N ALA A 238 1.08 -2.67 22.25
CA ALA A 238 1.53 -3.68 23.20
C ALA A 238 1.86 -3.07 24.59
N GLU A 239 2.54 -1.93 24.62
CA GLU A 239 2.86 -1.22 25.87
C GLU A 239 1.60 -0.71 26.55
N ALA A 240 0.67 -0.13 25.80
CA ALA A 240 -0.60 0.35 26.36
C ALA A 240 -1.46 -0.80 26.92
N ILE A 241 -1.51 -1.95 26.21
CA ILE A 241 -2.19 -3.17 26.69
C ILE A 241 -1.54 -3.71 27.97
N ALA A 242 -0.23 -3.61 28.09
CA ALA A 242 0.50 -4.03 29.30
C ALA A 242 0.36 -3.06 30.47
N GLY A 243 -0.42 -1.97 30.33
CA GLY A 243 -0.61 -0.96 31.39
C GLY A 243 0.51 0.07 31.46
N GLY A 244 1.37 0.13 30.44
CA GLY A 244 2.36 1.19 30.28
C GLY A 244 1.72 2.52 29.81
N HIS A 245 2.56 3.55 29.69
CA HIS A 245 2.16 4.88 29.25
C HIS A 245 2.97 5.32 28.04
N PRO A 246 2.80 4.65 26.86
CA PRO A 246 3.52 5.02 25.66
C PRO A 246 3.06 6.41 25.17
N HIS A 247 3.97 7.09 24.49
CA HIS A 247 3.62 8.31 23.78
C HIS A 247 2.96 7.99 22.44
N ALA A 248 1.92 8.76 22.09
CA ALA A 248 1.33 8.70 20.76
C ALA A 248 2.36 9.09 19.70
N MET A 249 2.33 8.41 18.56
CA MET A 249 3.17 8.77 17.41
C MET A 249 2.65 10.06 16.78
N ASP A 250 3.54 11.01 16.51
CA ASP A 250 3.22 12.20 15.72
C ASP A 250 3.35 11.83 14.22
N PRO A 251 2.26 11.85 13.44
CA PRO A 251 2.29 11.52 12.02
C PRO A 251 3.27 12.38 11.20
N ARG A 252 3.57 13.60 11.68
CA ARG A 252 4.52 14.52 11.01
C ARG A 252 5.97 14.05 11.10
N ASN A 253 6.26 13.17 12.05
CA ASN A 253 7.61 12.63 12.27
C ASN A 253 7.83 11.26 11.60
N ILE A 254 6.88 10.80 10.77
CA ILE A 254 7.00 9.54 10.06
C ILE A 254 7.69 9.81 8.71
N PRO A 255 8.95 9.37 8.50
CA PRO A 255 9.64 9.57 7.24
C PRO A 255 9.04 8.68 6.14
N GLY A 256 8.91 9.21 4.94
CA GLY A 256 8.61 8.47 3.72
C GLY A 256 9.85 8.35 2.83
N CYS A 257 9.93 7.28 2.04
CA CYS A 257 10.96 7.12 1.02
C CYS A 257 10.38 6.41 -0.19
N THR A 258 10.71 6.91 -1.38
CA THR A 258 10.52 6.25 -2.66
C THR A 258 11.87 5.80 -3.17
N TYR A 259 12.09 4.48 -3.20
CA TYR A 259 13.38 3.86 -3.57
C TYR A 259 13.51 3.74 -5.08
N CYS A 260 13.76 4.86 -5.73
CA CYS A 260 13.98 4.98 -7.18
C CYS A 260 15.32 5.66 -7.46
N HIS A 261 15.65 5.92 -8.70
CA HIS A 261 16.84 6.64 -9.10
C HIS A 261 16.50 8.01 -9.73
N PRO A 262 16.82 9.16 -9.04
CA PRO A 262 17.34 9.32 -7.67
C PRO A 262 16.26 9.00 -6.62
N GLN A 263 16.68 8.59 -5.41
CA GLN A 263 15.77 8.36 -4.29
C GLN A 263 15.12 9.66 -3.84
N VAL A 264 13.85 9.56 -3.41
CA VAL A 264 13.12 10.65 -2.78
C VAL A 264 12.81 10.25 -1.34
N ALA A 265 13.15 11.13 -0.39
CA ALA A 265 12.85 10.93 1.02
C ALA A 265 12.35 12.24 1.62
N SER A 266 11.30 12.15 2.42
CA SER A 266 10.67 13.31 3.05
C SER A 266 10.20 12.98 4.46
N VAL A 267 10.09 14.02 5.29
CA VAL A 267 9.47 13.97 6.62
C VAL A 267 8.91 15.35 6.95
N GLY A 268 7.75 15.40 7.58
CA GLY A 268 7.09 16.64 7.95
C GLY A 268 6.12 17.14 6.90
N LEU A 269 5.99 18.46 6.82
CA LEU A 269 5.05 19.12 5.92
C LEU A 269 5.73 19.46 4.59
N THR A 270 5.00 19.34 3.50
CA THR A 270 5.37 19.99 2.25
C THR A 270 5.22 21.51 2.39
N GLU A 271 5.91 22.29 1.55
CA GLU A 271 5.78 23.75 1.54
C GLU A 271 4.31 24.19 1.45
N GLY A 272 3.53 23.58 0.54
CA GLY A 272 2.12 23.87 0.38
C GLY A 272 1.32 23.64 1.66
N LYS A 273 1.48 22.48 2.30
CA LYS A 273 0.81 22.16 3.56
C LYS A 273 1.26 23.06 4.72
N ALA A 274 2.53 23.46 4.74
CA ALA A 274 3.05 24.37 5.74
C ALA A 274 2.39 25.76 5.61
N ARG A 275 2.28 26.28 4.38
CA ARG A 275 1.57 27.54 4.10
C ARG A 275 0.08 27.45 4.45
N GLU A 276 -0.59 26.37 4.10
CA GLU A 276 -2.00 26.11 4.48
C GLU A 276 -2.19 26.08 5.99
N ALA A 277 -1.20 25.58 6.75
CA ALA A 277 -1.17 25.57 8.20
C ALA A 277 -0.79 26.94 8.82
N GLY A 278 -0.50 27.96 8.00
CA GLY A 278 -0.18 29.32 8.45
C GLY A 278 1.28 29.54 8.82
N HIS A 279 2.17 28.62 8.43
CA HIS A 279 3.62 28.83 8.57
C HIS A 279 4.15 29.78 7.50
N ASP A 280 5.12 30.61 7.87
CA ASP A 280 5.90 31.42 6.95
C ASP A 280 7.04 30.56 6.39
N VAL A 281 7.01 30.29 5.08
CA VAL A 281 7.95 29.38 4.39
C VAL A 281 8.42 30.02 3.09
#